data_668d7cf6cced3725de8bb7640b2c4d14
#
_entry.id   668d7cf6cced3725de8bb7640b2c4d14
#
_cell.length_a   1.000
_cell.length_b   1.000
_cell.length_c   1.000
_cell.angle_alpha   90.00
_cell.angle_beta   90.00
_cell.angle_gamma   90.00
#
_symmetry.space_group_name_H-M   'P 1'
#
loop_
_entity.id
_entity.type
_entity.pdbx_description
1 polymer ?
#
loop_
_entity_poly.entity_id
_entity_poly.type
_entity_poly.pdbx_seq_one_letter_code
_entity_poly.pdbx_strand_id
1 'polypeptide(L)'
;VFDSTESAGTKAFTDDENASLPPEVLTLCRAELGPTLDWHDDFIDWGAHSIAVARLTQQLQTAGYPVSVRGLLSETRTAAAIAELPTQRDDEQESVGSTTGTHAGSEAHSEGACQSGRSYGFRHFSALQAMAAVLLRVPLLLMAALGLAIIDPEELLLVGDIVGFLRATIIAYCVYMVVPFVNLGWVLLLRSIQAISVRTPRITPGRYQKFSSHHLQLWWLEQQADFVLKPLVKGLRSPVLFNWALKRLGADVHPKSFIAQSTEWYGPLSLISIGPEAVVQAGVQISSARWEGNEFVLDTIH
;
A
#
# COMPACT_ATOMS: atom_id res chain seq x y z
N VAL A 1 -24.50 -2.83 -41.16
CA VAL A 1 -25.68 -1.96 -40.90
C VAL A 1 -26.07 -2.21 -39.47
N PHE A 2 -25.51 -1.42 -38.56
CA PHE A 2 -25.94 -1.36 -37.13
C PHE A 2 -26.54 0.01 -36.93
N ASP A 3 -27.83 0.00 -36.71
CA ASP A 3 -28.63 1.17 -36.39
C ASP A 3 -28.48 1.46 -34.91
N SER A 4 -27.79 2.56 -34.54
CA SER A 4 -27.56 2.99 -33.16
C SER A 4 -28.31 4.31 -32.96
N THR A 5 -29.57 4.22 -32.64
CA THR A 5 -30.36 5.33 -32.12
C THR A 5 -31.05 4.88 -30.84
N GLU A 6 -30.30 4.91 -29.71
CA GLU A 6 -30.88 5.02 -28.38
C GLU A 6 -30.49 6.39 -27.80
N SER A 7 -31.41 7.32 -28.01
CA SER A 7 -31.42 8.63 -27.38
C SER A 7 -31.60 8.46 -25.88
N ALA A 8 -30.53 8.63 -25.10
CA ALA A 8 -30.59 8.78 -23.66
C ALA A 8 -31.39 10.08 -23.37
N GLY A 9 -32.58 9.91 -22.82
CA GLY A 9 -33.44 10.99 -22.37
C GLY A 9 -32.78 11.78 -21.24
N THR A 10 -32.23 12.91 -21.58
CA THR A 10 -31.84 13.95 -20.61
C THR A 10 -33.14 14.41 -19.91
N LYS A 11 -33.36 13.95 -18.68
CA LYS A 11 -34.36 14.56 -17.80
C LYS A 11 -33.91 15.99 -17.58
N ALA A 12 -34.66 16.95 -18.13
CA ALA A 12 -34.53 18.34 -17.79
C ALA A 12 -34.92 18.48 -16.30
N PHE A 13 -33.93 18.59 -15.43
CA PHE A 13 -34.09 18.96 -14.04
C PHE A 13 -34.54 20.43 -14.00
N THR A 14 -35.58 20.71 -13.25
CA THR A 14 -36.15 22.04 -13.13
C THR A 14 -35.25 22.94 -12.30
N ASP A 15 -35.05 24.19 -12.73
CA ASP A 15 -34.20 25.22 -12.06
C ASP A 15 -34.53 25.46 -10.59
N ASP A 16 -35.69 25.05 -10.11
CA ASP A 16 -36.16 25.22 -8.72
C ASP A 16 -35.45 24.24 -7.72
N GLU A 17 -34.99 23.07 -8.13
CA GLU A 17 -34.29 22.13 -7.23
C GLU A 17 -32.85 22.58 -6.92
N ASN A 18 -32.23 23.29 -7.83
CA ASN A 18 -30.86 23.78 -7.66
C ASN A 18 -30.74 25.00 -6.74
N ALA A 19 -31.86 25.71 -6.50
CA ALA A 19 -31.89 26.93 -5.69
C ALA A 19 -31.69 26.70 -4.18
N SER A 20 -31.83 25.46 -3.72
CA SER A 20 -31.64 25.07 -2.31
C SER A 20 -30.22 24.55 -1.99
N LEU A 21 -29.37 24.30 -3.01
CA LEU A 21 -28.03 23.70 -2.80
C LEU A 21 -26.99 24.78 -2.47
N PRO A 22 -26.02 24.50 -1.57
CA PRO A 22 -24.97 25.44 -1.17
C PRO A 22 -24.10 25.85 -2.36
N PRO A 23 -24.10 27.13 -2.80
CA PRO A 23 -23.34 27.55 -3.98
C PRO A 23 -21.83 27.43 -3.84
N GLU A 24 -21.33 27.28 -2.61
CA GLU A 24 -19.92 27.09 -2.29
C GLU A 24 -19.39 25.79 -2.88
N VAL A 25 -20.16 24.68 -2.86
CA VAL A 25 -19.75 23.38 -3.40
C VAL A 25 -19.47 23.48 -4.89
N LEU A 26 -20.41 24.05 -5.63
CA LEU A 26 -20.26 24.19 -7.09
C LEU A 26 -19.07 25.10 -7.44
N THR A 27 -18.84 26.15 -6.64
CA THR A 27 -17.71 27.06 -6.83
C THR A 27 -16.38 26.35 -6.65
N LEU A 28 -16.25 25.51 -5.62
CA LEU A 28 -15.05 24.68 -5.37
C LEU A 28 -14.84 23.67 -6.49
N CYS A 29 -15.90 23.00 -6.94
CA CYS A 29 -15.82 22.04 -8.05
C CYS A 29 -15.41 22.74 -9.36
N ARG A 30 -15.95 23.93 -9.65
CA ARG A 30 -15.60 24.71 -10.83
C ARG A 30 -14.16 25.20 -10.83
N ALA A 31 -13.61 25.53 -9.66
CA ALA A 31 -12.23 25.98 -9.52
C ALA A 31 -11.22 24.90 -9.90
N GLU A 32 -11.52 23.63 -9.64
CA GLU A 32 -10.60 22.50 -9.90
C GLU A 32 -10.89 21.78 -11.23
N LEU A 33 -12.15 21.68 -11.65
CA LEU A 33 -12.55 20.87 -12.81
C LEU A 33 -12.87 21.70 -14.06
N GLY A 34 -13.33 22.94 -13.88
CA GLY A 34 -13.61 23.84 -14.98
C GLY A 34 -14.82 24.76 -14.75
N PRO A 35 -14.79 25.98 -15.28
CA PRO A 35 -15.78 27.04 -14.95
C PRO A 35 -17.18 26.76 -15.47
N THR A 36 -17.34 25.86 -16.42
CA THR A 36 -18.63 25.51 -17.05
C THR A 36 -19.28 24.26 -16.46
N LEU A 37 -18.67 23.65 -15.42
CA LEU A 37 -19.23 22.51 -14.71
C LEU A 37 -20.61 22.85 -14.12
N ASP A 38 -21.56 21.94 -14.29
CA ASP A 38 -22.90 22.09 -13.68
C ASP A 38 -23.13 21.10 -12.52
N TRP A 39 -24.24 21.30 -11.78
CA TRP A 39 -24.56 20.55 -10.56
C TRP A 39 -24.61 19.03 -10.74
N HIS A 40 -25.10 18.59 -11.87
CA HIS A 40 -25.32 17.17 -12.18
C HIS A 40 -24.28 16.56 -13.12
N ASP A 41 -23.25 17.33 -13.48
CA ASP A 41 -22.17 16.83 -14.31
C ASP A 41 -21.32 15.81 -13.54
N ASP A 42 -21.00 14.70 -14.23
CA ASP A 42 -20.11 13.68 -13.70
C ASP A 42 -18.66 14.17 -13.75
N PHE A 43 -18.00 14.20 -12.62
CA PHE A 43 -16.61 14.66 -12.51
C PHE A 43 -15.64 13.87 -13.41
N ILE A 44 -15.91 12.59 -13.67
CA ILE A 44 -15.06 11.75 -14.54
C ILE A 44 -15.13 12.24 -15.99
N ASP A 45 -16.31 12.62 -16.47
CA ASP A 45 -16.50 13.15 -17.81
C ASP A 45 -15.80 14.48 -18.01
N TRP A 46 -15.63 15.25 -16.94
CA TRP A 46 -14.86 16.50 -16.89
C TRP A 46 -13.36 16.31 -16.67
N GLY A 47 -12.86 15.07 -16.75
CA GLY A 47 -11.43 14.78 -16.66
C GLY A 47 -10.88 14.85 -15.22
N ALA A 48 -11.70 14.55 -14.24
CA ALA A 48 -11.26 14.43 -12.85
C ALA A 48 -10.23 13.32 -12.68
N HIS A 49 -8.95 13.66 -12.87
CA HIS A 49 -7.82 12.76 -12.63
C HIS A 49 -7.49 12.70 -11.15
N SER A 50 -6.76 11.68 -10.73
CA SER A 50 -6.42 11.41 -9.33
C SER A 50 -5.89 12.63 -8.57
N ILE A 51 -5.13 13.52 -9.22
CA ILE A 51 -4.59 14.74 -8.60
C ILE A 51 -5.68 15.81 -8.41
N ALA A 52 -6.53 16.02 -9.42
CA ALA A 52 -7.64 16.99 -9.33
C ALA A 52 -8.65 16.55 -8.27
N VAL A 53 -9.01 15.25 -8.25
CA VAL A 53 -9.88 14.66 -7.22
C VAL A 53 -9.28 14.81 -5.82
N ALA A 54 -7.98 14.59 -5.65
CA ALA A 54 -7.33 14.74 -4.35
C ALA A 54 -7.36 16.18 -3.84
N ARG A 55 -7.13 17.18 -4.72
CA ARG A 55 -7.23 18.60 -4.39
C ARG A 55 -8.64 19.00 -4.05
N LEU A 56 -9.61 18.59 -4.88
CA LEU A 56 -11.02 18.83 -4.64
C LEU A 56 -11.48 18.25 -3.31
N THR A 57 -11.06 17.00 -2.99
CA THR A 57 -11.34 16.37 -1.69
C THR A 57 -10.83 17.23 -0.54
N GLN A 58 -9.58 17.71 -0.63
CA GLN A 58 -8.98 18.53 0.41
C GLN A 58 -9.73 19.86 0.61
N GLN A 59 -10.14 20.52 -0.49
CA GLN A 59 -10.89 21.78 -0.42
C GLN A 59 -12.28 21.58 0.20
N LEU A 60 -12.98 20.53 -0.22
CA LEU A 60 -14.30 20.18 0.32
C LEU A 60 -14.23 19.80 1.81
N GLN A 61 -13.22 19.04 2.22
CA GLN A 61 -12.99 18.72 3.64
C GLN A 61 -12.70 19.97 4.45
N THR A 62 -11.92 20.93 3.91
CA THR A 62 -11.66 22.22 4.57
C THR A 62 -12.94 23.05 4.68
N ALA A 63 -13.85 22.92 3.73
CA ALA A 63 -15.17 23.56 3.77
C ALA A 63 -16.19 22.86 4.70
N GLY A 64 -15.81 21.70 5.29
CA GLY A 64 -16.62 20.95 6.25
C GLY A 64 -17.45 19.80 5.66
N TYR A 65 -17.24 19.43 4.39
CA TYR A 65 -17.93 18.30 3.77
C TYR A 65 -17.15 17.00 4.01
N PRO A 66 -17.79 15.92 4.54
CA PRO A 66 -17.12 14.65 4.87
C PRO A 66 -16.95 13.77 3.61
N VAL A 67 -16.19 14.25 2.64
CA VAL A 67 -15.93 13.54 1.39
C VAL A 67 -14.58 12.82 1.41
N SER A 68 -14.48 11.69 0.71
CA SER A 68 -13.22 10.97 0.48
C SER A 68 -12.91 10.90 -1.02
N VAL A 69 -11.62 10.73 -1.36
CA VAL A 69 -11.19 10.53 -2.76
C VAL A 69 -11.93 9.36 -3.41
N ARG A 70 -12.14 8.28 -2.67
CA ARG A 70 -12.88 7.12 -3.16
C ARG A 70 -14.36 7.44 -3.36
N GLY A 71 -14.98 8.16 -2.42
CA GLY A 71 -16.38 8.60 -2.51
C GLY A 71 -16.61 9.43 -3.77
N LEU A 72 -15.74 10.41 -4.05
CA LEU A 72 -15.84 11.27 -5.24
C LEU A 72 -15.67 10.49 -6.56
N LEU A 73 -15.01 9.35 -6.55
CA LEU A 73 -14.85 8.50 -7.73
C LEU A 73 -15.95 7.44 -7.89
N SER A 74 -16.74 7.16 -6.86
CA SER A 74 -17.73 6.08 -6.87
C SER A 74 -19.17 6.53 -6.61
N GLU A 75 -19.40 7.20 -5.51
CA GLU A 75 -20.78 7.46 -4.99
C GLU A 75 -21.21 8.93 -5.15
N THR A 76 -20.28 9.86 -4.89
CA THR A 76 -20.56 11.32 -4.90
C THR A 76 -19.88 11.98 -6.11
N ARG A 77 -20.21 11.54 -7.30
CA ARG A 77 -19.56 11.94 -8.56
C ARG A 77 -20.03 13.27 -9.13
N THR A 78 -20.97 13.94 -8.48
CA THR A 78 -21.57 15.21 -8.91
C THR A 78 -21.55 16.23 -7.79
N ALA A 79 -21.58 17.53 -8.13
CA ALA A 79 -21.63 18.59 -7.14
C ALA A 79 -22.92 18.55 -6.30
N ALA A 80 -24.05 18.15 -6.89
CA ALA A 80 -25.33 17.98 -6.21
C ALA A 80 -25.25 16.89 -5.13
N ALA A 81 -24.66 15.73 -5.43
CA ALA A 81 -24.50 14.65 -4.45
C ALA A 81 -23.60 15.03 -3.26
N ILE A 82 -22.63 15.91 -3.46
CA ILE A 82 -21.80 16.45 -2.37
C ILE A 82 -22.58 17.43 -1.50
N ALA A 83 -23.40 18.26 -2.13
CA ALA A 83 -24.19 19.28 -1.45
C ALA A 83 -25.28 18.70 -0.52
N GLU A 84 -25.72 17.46 -0.79
CA GLU A 84 -26.66 16.71 0.05
C GLU A 84 -26.01 16.06 1.29
N LEU A 85 -24.66 16.04 1.37
CA LEU A 85 -23.98 15.49 2.53
C LEU A 85 -24.12 16.43 3.74
N PRO A 86 -24.37 15.89 4.96
CA PRO A 86 -24.42 16.70 6.17
C PRO A 86 -23.06 17.39 6.40
N THR A 87 -23.07 18.69 6.56
CA THR A 87 -21.87 19.47 6.86
C THR A 87 -21.53 19.32 8.34
N GLN A 88 -20.28 19.04 8.69
CA GLN A 88 -19.83 18.96 10.10
C GLN A 88 -20.07 20.26 10.91
N ARG A 89 -20.38 21.36 10.25
CA ARG A 89 -20.76 22.63 10.92
C ARG A 89 -22.12 22.56 11.60
N ASP A 90 -23.02 21.73 11.11
CA ASP A 90 -24.39 21.65 11.65
C ASP A 90 -24.46 20.84 12.94
N ASP A 91 -23.49 19.91 13.16
CA ASP A 91 -23.43 19.07 14.36
C ASP A 91 -22.93 19.82 15.61
N GLU A 92 -22.21 20.93 15.48
CA GLU A 92 -21.72 21.71 16.64
C GLU A 92 -22.82 22.62 17.25
N GLN A 93 -23.90 22.91 16.54
CA GLN A 93 -24.99 23.76 17.05
C GLN A 93 -26.13 22.99 17.74
N GLU A 94 -26.24 21.69 17.55
CA GLU A 94 -27.32 20.86 18.08
C GLU A 94 -26.97 20.07 19.37
N SER A 95 -25.76 20.18 19.89
CA SER A 95 -25.34 19.42 21.10
C SER A 95 -25.57 20.15 22.42
N VAL A 96 -26.54 21.07 22.51
CA VAL A 96 -27.03 21.58 23.80
C VAL A 96 -28.50 21.17 23.96
N GLY A 97 -28.73 19.94 24.36
CA GLY A 97 -30.06 19.51 24.80
C GLY A 97 -30.38 18.05 24.56
N SER A 98 -30.35 17.31 25.66
CA SER A 98 -31.17 16.11 25.94
C SER A 98 -30.63 14.73 25.62
N THR A 99 -30.21 14.12 26.68
CA THR A 99 -30.15 12.73 27.14
C THR A 99 -31.17 11.72 26.52
N THR A 100 -30.67 10.48 26.46
CA THR A 100 -31.38 9.17 26.44
C THR A 100 -31.99 8.70 25.12
N GLY A 101 -31.36 7.68 24.57
CA GLY A 101 -31.92 6.81 23.53
C GLY A 101 -30.98 5.70 23.12
N THR A 102 -31.12 4.57 23.83
CA THR A 102 -30.44 3.29 23.57
C THR A 102 -30.66 2.82 22.14
N HIS A 103 -29.62 2.71 21.32
CA HIS A 103 -29.62 1.82 20.17
C HIS A 103 -28.33 0.99 20.16
N ALA A 104 -28.53 -0.28 20.39
CA ALA A 104 -27.52 -1.34 20.25
C ALA A 104 -27.19 -1.54 18.77
N GLY A 105 -25.88 -1.71 18.48
CA GLY A 105 -25.44 -2.24 17.21
C GLY A 105 -24.48 -1.34 16.41
N SER A 106 -23.50 -0.74 17.05
CA SER A 106 -22.30 -0.24 16.36
C SER A 106 -21.12 -1.03 16.91
N GLU A 107 -20.50 -1.82 16.06
CA GLU A 107 -19.20 -2.42 16.36
C GLU A 107 -18.26 -1.29 16.78
N ALA A 108 -17.99 -1.22 18.07
CA ALA A 108 -17.03 -0.31 18.64
C ALA A 108 -15.64 -0.64 18.04
N HIS A 109 -15.28 0.06 16.97
CA HIS A 109 -13.88 0.27 16.69
C HIS A 109 -13.33 0.96 17.94
N SER A 110 -12.70 0.17 18.80
CA SER A 110 -11.97 0.69 19.93
C SER A 110 -11.00 1.74 19.38
N GLU A 111 -11.21 2.99 19.73
CA GLU A 111 -10.23 4.07 19.56
C GLU A 111 -9.01 3.67 20.40
N GLY A 112 -8.20 2.75 19.83
CA GLY A 112 -6.95 2.32 20.40
C GLY A 112 -6.04 3.54 20.48
N ALA A 113 -5.69 3.94 21.68
CA ALA A 113 -4.74 5.01 21.92
C ALA A 113 -3.53 4.81 21.00
N CYS A 114 -3.16 5.85 20.24
CA CYS A 114 -2.02 5.82 19.34
C CYS A 114 -0.76 5.38 20.11
N GLN A 115 -0.15 4.28 19.69
CA GLN A 115 1.05 3.76 20.34
C GLN A 115 2.23 4.68 20.05
N SER A 116 2.60 5.47 21.03
CA SER A 116 3.73 6.39 20.97
C SER A 116 5.03 5.61 21.12
N GLY A 117 5.69 5.36 19.98
CA GLY A 117 7.08 4.92 19.97
C GLY A 117 8.05 6.10 20.07
N ARG A 118 9.36 5.79 20.19
CA ARG A 118 10.40 6.83 20.13
C ARG A 118 10.33 7.54 18.77
N SER A 119 10.09 8.85 18.78
CA SER A 119 10.06 9.69 17.57
C SER A 119 11.49 10.04 17.13
N TYR A 120 11.73 9.99 15.84
CA TYR A 120 13.00 10.38 15.21
C TYR A 120 12.80 11.63 14.36
N GLY A 121 13.80 12.53 14.36
CA GLY A 121 13.85 13.57 13.33
C GLY A 121 14.08 12.95 11.95
N PHE A 122 13.51 13.56 10.91
CA PHE A 122 13.56 13.06 9.52
C PHE A 122 14.97 12.63 9.07
N ARG A 123 16.00 13.43 9.34
CA ARG A 123 17.40 13.12 8.96
C ARG A 123 17.92 11.86 9.64
N HIS A 124 17.66 11.68 10.93
CA HIS A 124 18.07 10.48 11.66
C HIS A 124 17.32 9.24 11.17
N PHE A 125 16.03 9.39 10.91
CA PHE A 125 15.20 8.32 10.37
C PHE A 125 15.73 7.84 9.01
N SER A 126 16.00 8.78 8.08
CA SER A 126 16.56 8.46 6.76
C SER A 126 17.96 7.84 6.84
N ALA A 127 18.82 8.28 7.76
CA ALA A 127 20.15 7.70 7.96
C ALA A 127 20.05 6.26 8.46
N LEU A 128 19.13 5.97 9.40
CA LEU A 128 18.89 4.61 9.88
C LEU A 128 18.36 3.70 8.77
N GLN A 129 17.46 4.21 7.92
CA GLN A 129 16.97 3.48 6.75
C GLN A 129 18.11 3.17 5.76
N ALA A 130 18.97 4.14 5.47
CA ALA A 130 20.12 3.96 4.58
C ALA A 130 21.09 2.89 5.10
N MET A 131 21.44 2.95 6.39
CA MET A 131 22.29 1.93 7.04
C MET A 131 21.66 0.54 6.97
N ALA A 132 20.38 0.44 7.29
CA ALA A 132 19.65 -0.82 7.26
C ALA A 132 19.57 -1.38 5.83
N ALA A 133 19.37 -0.52 4.82
CA ALA A 133 19.35 -0.91 3.42
C ALA A 133 20.72 -1.44 2.94
N VAL A 134 21.82 -0.84 3.37
CA VAL A 134 23.19 -1.34 3.09
C VAL A 134 23.40 -2.68 3.75
N LEU A 135 23.06 -2.81 5.04
CA LEU A 135 23.18 -4.08 5.78
C LEU A 135 22.43 -5.22 5.10
N LEU A 136 21.22 -4.93 4.60
CA LEU A 136 20.42 -5.93 3.89
C LEU A 136 21.08 -6.41 2.60
N ARG A 137 21.84 -5.54 1.93
CA ARG A 137 22.50 -5.86 0.64
C ARG A 137 23.88 -6.47 0.76
N VAL A 138 24.43 -6.62 1.97
CA VAL A 138 25.75 -7.23 2.21
C VAL A 138 25.93 -8.57 1.47
N PRO A 139 25.01 -9.55 1.54
CA PRO A 139 25.22 -10.82 0.85
C PRO A 139 25.30 -10.68 -0.67
N LEU A 140 24.55 -9.76 -1.27
CA LEU A 140 24.63 -9.50 -2.72
C LEU A 140 25.98 -8.90 -3.11
N LEU A 141 26.52 -7.98 -2.31
CA LEU A 141 27.85 -7.41 -2.54
C LEU A 141 28.94 -8.47 -2.40
N LEU A 142 28.84 -9.34 -1.40
CA LEU A 142 29.78 -10.46 -1.23
C LEU A 142 29.69 -11.46 -2.38
N MET A 143 28.48 -11.80 -2.86
CA MET A 143 28.29 -12.69 -4.01
C MET A 143 28.81 -12.06 -5.29
N ALA A 144 28.63 -10.76 -5.49
CA ALA A 144 29.17 -10.03 -6.64
C ALA A 144 30.71 -10.01 -6.59
N ALA A 145 31.31 -9.72 -5.44
CA ALA A 145 32.76 -9.74 -5.26
C ALA A 145 33.35 -11.14 -5.49
N LEU A 146 32.68 -12.18 -4.97
CA LEU A 146 33.09 -13.57 -5.21
C LEU A 146 32.99 -13.94 -6.69
N GLY A 147 31.92 -13.56 -7.36
CA GLY A 147 31.73 -13.76 -8.79
C GLY A 147 32.86 -13.12 -9.61
N LEU A 148 33.21 -11.86 -9.30
CA LEU A 148 34.30 -11.15 -9.95
C LEU A 148 35.68 -11.79 -9.65
N ALA A 149 35.88 -12.41 -8.50
CA ALA A 149 37.10 -13.08 -8.14
C ALA A 149 37.26 -14.44 -8.86
N ILE A 150 36.16 -15.08 -9.23
CA ILE A 150 36.16 -16.39 -9.93
C ILE A 150 36.25 -16.20 -11.44
N ILE A 151 35.70 -15.13 -11.98
CA ILE A 151 35.75 -14.85 -13.42
C ILE A 151 37.02 -14.05 -13.69
N ASP A 152 37.93 -14.64 -14.45
CA ASP A 152 39.11 -13.90 -14.93
C ASP A 152 38.64 -12.82 -15.93
N PRO A 153 38.88 -11.54 -15.64
CA PRO A 153 38.47 -10.45 -16.52
C PRO A 153 39.16 -10.52 -17.90
N GLU A 154 40.33 -11.11 -18.00
CA GLU A 154 41.00 -11.29 -19.27
C GLU A 154 40.30 -12.35 -20.14
N GLU A 155 39.80 -13.44 -19.57
CA GLU A 155 38.98 -14.41 -20.30
C GLU A 155 37.67 -13.81 -20.82
N LEU A 156 37.06 -12.85 -20.09
CA LEU A 156 35.81 -12.21 -20.49
C LEU A 156 36.00 -11.19 -21.64
N LEU A 157 37.18 -10.60 -21.75
CA LEU A 157 37.50 -9.59 -22.77
C LEU A 157 38.03 -10.20 -24.09
N LEU A 158 38.37 -11.47 -24.12
CA LEU A 158 38.75 -12.18 -25.34
C LEU A 158 37.50 -12.41 -26.23
N VAL A 159 37.25 -11.43 -27.06
CA VAL A 159 36.20 -11.49 -28.10
C VAL A 159 36.52 -12.66 -29.06
N GLY A 160 35.81 -13.77 -28.88
CA GLY A 160 35.98 -14.97 -29.71
C GLY A 160 36.06 -16.29 -28.96
N ASP A 161 36.26 -16.29 -27.65
CA ASP A 161 36.22 -17.51 -26.85
C ASP A 161 34.80 -17.87 -26.41
N ILE A 162 34.13 -18.67 -27.27
CA ILE A 162 32.78 -19.18 -27.02
C ILE A 162 32.73 -20.03 -25.74
N VAL A 163 33.82 -20.75 -25.42
CA VAL A 163 33.87 -21.61 -24.23
C VAL A 163 33.94 -20.79 -22.96
N GLY A 164 34.76 -19.74 -22.93
CA GLY A 164 34.84 -18.79 -21.81
C GLY A 164 33.51 -18.08 -21.57
N PHE A 165 32.88 -17.60 -22.64
CA PHE A 165 31.56 -16.99 -22.54
C PHE A 165 30.48 -17.94 -22.00
N LEU A 166 30.44 -19.19 -22.49
CA LEU A 166 29.51 -20.21 -22.02
C LEU A 166 29.72 -20.53 -20.54
N ARG A 167 31.00 -20.71 -20.13
CA ARG A 167 31.39 -20.93 -18.73
C ARG A 167 30.91 -19.77 -17.83
N ALA A 168 31.21 -18.53 -18.20
CA ALA A 168 30.78 -17.35 -17.44
C ALA A 168 29.25 -17.27 -17.33
N THR A 169 28.53 -17.55 -18.41
CA THR A 169 27.07 -17.58 -18.43
C THR A 169 26.49 -18.64 -17.50
N ILE A 170 27.04 -19.84 -17.50
CA ILE A 170 26.64 -20.95 -16.61
C ILE A 170 26.87 -20.53 -15.14
N ILE A 171 28.04 -19.99 -14.82
CA ILE A 171 28.38 -19.54 -13.46
C ILE A 171 27.41 -18.44 -13.03
N ALA A 172 27.15 -17.42 -13.87
CA ALA A 172 26.22 -16.35 -13.57
C ALA A 172 24.80 -16.88 -13.33
N TYR A 173 24.35 -17.85 -14.13
CA TYR A 173 23.06 -18.50 -13.96
C TYR A 173 22.98 -19.29 -12.64
N CYS A 174 24.00 -20.05 -12.30
CA CYS A 174 24.06 -20.78 -11.02
C CYS A 174 24.02 -19.81 -9.82
N VAL A 175 24.81 -18.74 -9.88
CA VAL A 175 24.78 -17.68 -8.85
C VAL A 175 23.38 -17.08 -8.73
N TYR A 176 22.75 -16.74 -9.86
CA TYR A 176 21.39 -16.19 -9.89
C TYR A 176 20.37 -17.12 -9.23
N MET A 177 20.46 -18.43 -9.43
CA MET A 177 19.58 -19.43 -8.81
C MET A 177 19.79 -19.56 -7.29
N VAL A 178 21.00 -19.33 -6.80
CA VAL A 178 21.35 -19.43 -5.37
C VAL A 178 20.97 -18.16 -4.59
N VAL A 179 20.96 -16.99 -5.24
CA VAL A 179 20.69 -15.68 -4.60
C VAL A 179 19.44 -15.67 -3.71
N PRO A 180 18.26 -16.20 -4.12
CA PRO A 180 17.05 -16.16 -3.28
C PRO A 180 17.24 -16.88 -1.94
N PHE A 181 17.98 -18.01 -1.94
CA PHE A 181 18.23 -18.80 -0.74
C PHE A 181 19.23 -18.11 0.19
N VAL A 182 20.26 -17.50 -0.37
CA VAL A 182 21.24 -16.70 0.38
C VAL A 182 20.54 -15.50 1.03
N ASN A 183 19.68 -14.80 0.29
CA ASN A 183 18.91 -13.69 0.80
C ASN A 183 17.98 -14.12 1.95
N LEU A 184 17.28 -15.23 1.80
CA LEU A 184 16.41 -15.76 2.85
C LEU A 184 17.23 -16.15 4.09
N GLY A 185 18.33 -16.89 3.91
CA GLY A 185 19.23 -17.26 5.01
C GLY A 185 19.75 -16.04 5.76
N TRP A 186 20.16 -14.99 5.04
CA TRP A 186 20.62 -13.74 5.61
C TRP A 186 19.54 -13.04 6.42
N VAL A 187 18.32 -12.91 5.88
CA VAL A 187 17.19 -12.31 6.58
C VAL A 187 16.83 -13.10 7.84
N LEU A 188 16.81 -14.44 7.77
CA LEU A 188 16.55 -15.27 8.95
C LEU A 188 17.66 -15.12 10.01
N LEU A 189 18.92 -14.99 9.59
CA LEU A 189 20.03 -14.70 10.51
C LEU A 189 19.85 -13.33 11.18
N LEU A 190 19.55 -12.28 10.42
CA LEU A 190 19.31 -10.94 10.98
C LEU A 190 18.14 -10.95 11.97
N ARG A 191 17.04 -11.64 11.66
CA ARG A 191 15.90 -11.81 12.58
C ARG A 191 16.27 -12.55 13.86
N SER A 192 17.10 -13.59 13.74
CA SER A 192 17.59 -14.33 14.90
C SER A 192 18.46 -13.46 15.80
N ILE A 193 19.38 -12.68 15.21
CA ILE A 193 20.20 -11.71 15.96
C ILE A 193 19.32 -10.65 16.63
N GLN A 194 18.32 -10.12 15.93
CA GLN A 194 17.38 -9.15 16.51
C GLN A 194 16.59 -9.74 17.68
N ALA A 195 16.12 -10.98 17.56
CA ALA A 195 15.38 -11.65 18.63
C ALA A 195 16.22 -11.87 19.91
N ILE A 196 17.52 -12.04 19.76
CA ILE A 196 18.47 -12.24 20.88
C ILE A 196 18.92 -10.89 21.46
N SER A 197 19.25 -9.92 20.58
CA SER A 197 19.92 -8.67 20.98
C SER A 197 18.98 -7.58 21.42
N VAL A 198 17.77 -7.53 20.86
CA VAL A 198 16.80 -6.47 21.11
C VAL A 198 15.46 -7.11 21.42
N ARG A 199 14.90 -6.78 22.59
CA ARG A 199 13.47 -7.02 22.85
C ARG A 199 12.66 -6.11 21.91
N THR A 200 12.66 -6.41 20.62
CA THR A 200 11.82 -5.70 19.68
C THR A 200 10.37 -5.98 20.06
N PRO A 201 9.57 -4.94 20.34
CA PRO A 201 8.16 -5.14 20.60
C PRO A 201 7.55 -5.82 19.36
N ARG A 202 6.73 -6.86 19.57
CA ARG A 202 5.98 -7.46 18.48
C ARG A 202 5.09 -6.40 17.88
N ILE A 203 5.11 -6.29 16.57
CA ILE A 203 4.14 -5.45 15.87
C ILE A 203 2.76 -6.08 16.08
N THR A 204 1.88 -5.32 16.69
CA THR A 204 0.49 -5.70 16.95
C THR A 204 -0.44 -4.81 16.11
N PRO A 205 -1.67 -5.23 15.83
CA PRO A 205 -2.68 -4.33 15.25
C PRO A 205 -2.84 -3.07 16.10
N GLY A 206 -3.02 -1.92 15.46
CA GLY A 206 -3.18 -0.64 16.16
C GLY A 206 -2.73 0.57 15.35
N ARG A 207 -2.78 1.75 15.98
CA ARG A 207 -2.40 3.03 15.38
C ARG A 207 -1.00 3.43 15.82
N TYR A 208 -0.17 3.89 14.90
CA TYR A 208 1.23 4.23 15.10
C TYR A 208 1.58 5.55 14.42
N GLN A 209 2.47 6.33 15.01
CA GLN A 209 2.91 7.61 14.46
C GLN A 209 3.98 7.43 13.36
N LYS A 210 3.99 8.33 12.38
CA LYS A 210 5.07 8.47 11.40
C LYS A 210 6.40 8.83 12.10
N PHE A 211 7.50 8.40 11.50
CA PHE A 211 8.87 8.60 12.01
C PHE A 211 9.10 8.05 13.42
N SER A 212 8.25 7.15 13.89
CA SER A 212 8.45 6.43 15.14
C SER A 212 9.35 5.20 14.94
N SER A 213 9.80 4.62 16.07
CA SER A 213 10.52 3.33 16.04
C SER A 213 9.70 2.21 15.40
N HIS A 214 8.37 2.23 15.55
CA HIS A 214 7.47 1.26 14.94
C HIS A 214 7.40 1.45 13.41
N HIS A 215 7.40 2.70 12.92
CA HIS A 215 7.48 2.98 11.49
C HIS A 215 8.80 2.47 10.88
N LEU A 216 9.93 2.67 11.56
CA LEU A 216 11.21 2.13 11.10
C LEU A 216 11.20 0.59 11.08
N GLN A 217 10.60 -0.02 12.09
CA GLN A 217 10.45 -1.48 12.16
C GLN A 217 9.54 -2.02 11.06
N LEU A 218 8.40 -1.37 10.78
CA LEU A 218 7.51 -1.72 9.68
C LEU A 218 8.25 -1.67 8.35
N TRP A 219 8.87 -0.54 8.05
CA TRP A 219 9.66 -0.36 6.83
C TRP A 219 10.77 -1.44 6.70
N TRP A 220 11.44 -1.75 7.81
CA TRP A 220 12.49 -2.79 7.84
C TRP A 220 11.95 -4.18 7.49
N LEU A 221 10.79 -4.55 8.00
CA LEU A 221 10.14 -5.83 7.70
C LEU A 221 9.69 -5.90 6.23
N GLU A 222 9.17 -4.82 5.68
CA GLU A 222 8.80 -4.72 4.27
C GLU A 222 10.04 -4.88 3.36
N GLN A 223 11.14 -4.18 3.69
CA GLN A 223 12.39 -4.32 2.93
C GLN A 223 12.94 -5.75 2.98
N GLN A 224 12.85 -6.44 4.11
CA GLN A 224 13.24 -7.85 4.22
C GLN A 224 12.36 -8.76 3.35
N ALA A 225 11.06 -8.55 3.37
CA ALA A 225 10.13 -9.32 2.55
C ALA A 225 10.42 -9.12 1.05
N ASP A 226 10.57 -7.89 0.61
CA ASP A 226 10.91 -7.54 -0.77
C ASP A 226 12.25 -8.15 -1.22
N PHE A 227 13.25 -8.09 -0.36
CA PHE A 227 14.60 -8.59 -0.65
C PHE A 227 14.62 -10.11 -0.87
N VAL A 228 13.72 -10.84 -0.20
CA VAL A 228 13.60 -12.30 -0.35
C VAL A 228 12.63 -12.66 -1.47
N LEU A 229 11.43 -12.07 -1.47
CA LEU A 229 10.33 -12.51 -2.33
C LEU A 229 10.54 -12.11 -3.79
N LYS A 230 11.02 -10.90 -4.08
CA LYS A 230 11.22 -10.44 -5.46
C LYS A 230 12.19 -11.30 -6.28
N PRO A 231 13.39 -11.65 -5.78
CA PRO A 231 14.30 -12.58 -6.49
C PRO A 231 13.72 -13.99 -6.62
N LEU A 232 13.03 -14.47 -5.59
CA LEU A 232 12.43 -15.81 -5.57
C LEU A 232 11.34 -15.96 -6.64
N VAL A 233 10.50 -14.93 -6.80
CA VAL A 233 9.48 -14.86 -7.85
C VAL A 233 10.11 -14.86 -9.24
N LYS A 234 11.14 -14.02 -9.46
CA LYS A 234 11.77 -13.86 -10.76
C LYS A 234 12.60 -15.10 -11.17
N GLY A 235 13.26 -15.72 -10.20
CA GLY A 235 14.18 -16.84 -10.48
C GLY A 235 13.50 -18.19 -10.55
N LEU A 236 12.76 -18.57 -9.54
CA LEU A 236 12.32 -19.96 -9.36
C LEU A 236 10.87 -20.22 -9.74
N ARG A 237 10.01 -19.22 -9.76
CA ARG A 237 8.57 -19.31 -10.13
C ARG A 237 7.83 -20.50 -9.50
N SER A 238 8.23 -20.93 -8.29
CA SER A 238 7.62 -22.07 -7.60
C SER A 238 6.64 -21.58 -6.52
N PRO A 239 5.33 -21.89 -6.65
CA PRO A 239 4.33 -21.50 -5.63
C PRO A 239 4.64 -22.12 -4.26
N VAL A 240 5.16 -23.35 -4.24
CA VAL A 240 5.49 -24.07 -2.99
C VAL A 240 6.61 -23.38 -2.24
N LEU A 241 7.69 -23.01 -2.95
CA LEU A 241 8.81 -22.28 -2.36
C LEU A 241 8.40 -20.86 -1.93
N PHE A 242 7.50 -20.25 -2.67
CA PHE A 242 6.97 -18.94 -2.34
C PHE A 242 6.15 -18.96 -1.03
N ASN A 243 5.21 -19.90 -0.90
CA ASN A 243 4.42 -20.10 0.32
C ASN A 243 5.34 -20.46 1.50
N TRP A 244 6.34 -21.29 1.28
CA TRP A 244 7.33 -21.64 2.30
C TRP A 244 8.12 -20.40 2.76
N ALA A 245 8.58 -19.55 1.84
CA ALA A 245 9.27 -18.31 2.17
C ALA A 245 8.38 -17.33 2.94
N LEU A 246 7.14 -17.14 2.51
CA LEU A 246 6.15 -16.31 3.23
C LEU A 246 5.98 -16.78 4.68
N LYS A 247 5.85 -18.10 4.88
CA LYS A 247 5.74 -18.69 6.21
C LYS A 247 6.99 -18.43 7.05
N ARG A 248 8.19 -18.56 6.47
CA ARG A 248 9.46 -18.24 7.14
C ARG A 248 9.61 -16.76 7.46
N LEU A 249 9.01 -15.90 6.65
CA LEU A 249 8.94 -14.45 6.88
C LEU A 249 7.82 -14.04 7.85
N GLY A 250 7.06 -14.97 8.38
CA GLY A 250 6.10 -14.76 9.47
C GLY A 250 4.63 -14.71 9.08
N ALA A 251 4.27 -14.84 7.81
CA ALA A 251 2.88 -14.99 7.40
C ALA A 251 2.34 -16.37 7.83
N ASP A 252 1.08 -16.41 8.22
CA ASP A 252 0.38 -17.68 8.46
C ASP A 252 -0.30 -18.14 7.16
N VAL A 253 0.42 -18.97 6.39
CA VAL A 253 -0.03 -19.44 5.08
C VAL A 253 -0.28 -20.94 5.15
N HIS A 254 -1.50 -21.36 4.82
CA HIS A 254 -1.81 -22.79 4.75
C HIS A 254 -1.12 -23.45 3.55
N PRO A 255 -0.56 -24.67 3.69
CA PRO A 255 0.18 -25.34 2.60
C PRO A 255 -0.66 -25.62 1.34
N LYS A 256 -1.98 -25.75 1.47
CA LYS A 256 -2.92 -26.00 0.36
C LYS A 256 -3.43 -24.71 -0.32
N SER A 257 -3.04 -23.54 0.16
CA SER A 257 -3.41 -22.28 -0.49
C SER A 257 -2.58 -22.07 -1.77
N PHE A 258 -3.21 -21.46 -2.76
CA PHE A 258 -2.53 -21.04 -3.98
C PHE A 258 -2.38 -19.51 -3.97
N ILE A 259 -1.14 -19.04 -4.01
CA ILE A 259 -0.83 -17.62 -4.04
C ILE A 259 -0.04 -17.34 -5.32
N ALA A 260 -0.60 -16.49 -6.17
CA ALA A 260 0.10 -16.05 -7.37
C ALA A 260 1.32 -15.21 -6.99
N GLN A 261 2.45 -15.48 -7.64
CA GLN A 261 3.74 -14.85 -7.30
C GLN A 261 3.82 -13.35 -7.61
N SER A 262 2.90 -12.82 -8.40
CA SER A 262 2.77 -11.38 -8.66
C SER A 262 1.91 -10.63 -7.63
N THR A 263 1.55 -11.29 -6.53
CA THR A 263 0.88 -10.65 -5.39
C THR A 263 1.83 -9.68 -4.71
N GLU A 264 1.37 -8.45 -4.49
CA GLU A 264 2.11 -7.42 -3.78
C GLU A 264 1.71 -7.39 -2.30
N TRP A 265 2.70 -7.24 -1.44
CA TRP A 265 2.54 -7.31 0.00
C TRP A 265 2.92 -5.98 0.64
N TYR A 266 2.01 -5.40 1.41
CA TYR A 266 2.25 -4.17 2.16
C TYR A 266 1.95 -4.40 3.64
N GLY A 267 2.86 -3.92 4.49
CA GLY A 267 2.78 -4.11 5.93
C GLY A 267 3.43 -5.41 6.41
N PRO A 268 3.36 -5.66 7.73
CA PRO A 268 4.01 -6.81 8.35
C PRO A 268 3.29 -8.11 7.99
N LEU A 269 4.03 -9.04 7.40
CA LEU A 269 3.50 -10.36 7.01
C LEU A 269 2.95 -11.16 8.20
N SER A 270 3.40 -10.87 9.42
CA SER A 270 2.91 -11.54 10.65
C SER A 270 1.44 -11.23 10.98
N LEU A 271 0.85 -10.25 10.35
CA LEU A 271 -0.58 -9.91 10.50
C LEU A 271 -1.45 -10.51 9.39
N ILE A 272 -0.87 -11.33 8.50
CA ILE A 272 -1.58 -11.90 7.36
C ILE A 272 -1.74 -13.40 7.60
N SER A 273 -2.99 -13.88 7.58
CA SER A 273 -3.37 -15.28 7.66
C SER A 273 -4.14 -15.68 6.40
N ILE A 274 -3.69 -16.75 5.73
CA ILE A 274 -4.31 -17.28 4.51
C ILE A 274 -4.73 -18.72 4.76
N GLY A 275 -6.03 -18.93 4.78
CA GLY A 275 -6.65 -20.20 5.10
C GLY A 275 -6.44 -21.32 4.07
N PRO A 276 -6.90 -22.56 4.38
CA PRO A 276 -6.83 -23.66 3.44
C PRO A 276 -7.67 -23.38 2.19
N GLU A 277 -7.19 -23.86 1.04
CA GLU A 277 -7.86 -23.74 -0.26
C GLU A 277 -8.10 -22.31 -0.75
N ALA A 278 -7.56 -21.29 -0.05
CA ALA A 278 -7.62 -19.93 -0.51
C ALA A 278 -6.82 -19.76 -1.81
N VAL A 279 -7.37 -19.00 -2.75
CA VAL A 279 -6.75 -18.70 -4.03
C VAL A 279 -6.55 -17.19 -4.14
N VAL A 280 -5.31 -16.75 -4.12
CA VAL A 280 -4.92 -15.35 -4.36
C VAL A 280 -4.43 -15.22 -5.78
N GLN A 281 -5.16 -14.44 -6.59
CA GLN A 281 -4.87 -14.27 -8.01
C GLN A 281 -3.70 -13.31 -8.26
N ALA A 282 -3.20 -13.32 -9.49
CA ALA A 282 -2.16 -12.42 -9.95
C ALA A 282 -2.60 -10.94 -9.88
N GLY A 283 -1.70 -10.05 -9.45
CA GLY A 283 -1.97 -8.62 -9.36
C GLY A 283 -2.78 -8.19 -8.14
N VAL A 284 -3.13 -9.12 -7.24
CA VAL A 284 -3.78 -8.76 -5.97
C VAL A 284 -2.77 -8.06 -5.07
N GLN A 285 -3.20 -6.96 -4.45
CA GLN A 285 -2.46 -6.27 -3.39
C GLN A 285 -3.06 -6.63 -2.04
N ILE A 286 -2.24 -7.17 -1.14
CA ILE A 286 -2.61 -7.49 0.23
C ILE A 286 -1.91 -6.50 1.15
N SER A 287 -2.67 -5.68 1.85
CA SER A 287 -2.13 -4.65 2.74
C SER A 287 -2.69 -4.80 4.13
N SER A 288 -1.83 -5.15 5.09
CA SER A 288 -2.12 -5.10 6.52
C SER A 288 -1.79 -3.74 7.14
N ALA A 289 -1.37 -2.76 6.32
CA ALA A 289 -1.05 -1.41 6.75
C ALA A 289 -1.78 -0.39 5.86
N ARG A 290 -2.37 0.65 6.45
CA ARG A 290 -2.94 1.78 5.75
C ARG A 290 -2.46 3.09 6.37
N TRP A 291 -2.35 4.13 5.54
CA TRP A 291 -1.92 5.44 5.98
C TRP A 291 -3.12 6.35 6.23
N GLU A 292 -3.20 6.95 7.40
CA GLU A 292 -4.22 7.91 7.78
C GLU A 292 -3.53 9.20 8.25
N GLY A 293 -3.47 10.21 7.38
CA GLY A 293 -2.83 11.48 7.71
C GLY A 293 -1.38 11.33 8.19
N ASN A 294 -1.12 11.61 9.47
CA ASN A 294 0.20 11.48 10.10
C ASN A 294 0.43 10.17 10.86
N GLU A 295 -0.50 9.23 10.75
CA GLU A 295 -0.46 7.93 11.39
C GLU A 295 -0.52 6.81 10.37
N PHE A 296 -0.16 5.61 10.77
CA PHE A 296 -0.46 4.40 10.05
C PHE A 296 -1.18 3.40 10.94
N VAL A 297 -2.12 2.72 10.36
CA VAL A 297 -2.98 1.74 11.03
C VAL A 297 -2.60 0.36 10.54
N LEU A 298 -2.41 -0.57 11.45
CA LEU A 298 -2.13 -1.98 11.17
C LEU A 298 -3.33 -2.81 11.58
N ASP A 299 -3.83 -3.60 10.62
CA ASP A 299 -4.95 -4.51 10.81
C ASP A 299 -4.55 -5.95 10.48
N THR A 300 -5.20 -6.92 11.12
CA THR A 300 -5.06 -8.34 10.76
C THR A 300 -5.90 -8.65 9.52
N ILE A 301 -5.37 -9.50 8.64
CA ILE A 301 -6.06 -10.01 7.45
C ILE A 301 -6.21 -11.52 7.60
N HIS A 302 -7.45 -11.99 7.44
CA HIS A 302 -7.82 -13.41 7.52
C HIS A 302 -8.47 -13.88 6.23
#